data_63f93a7466110f803bb546494352f7e3
#
_entry.id   63f93a7466110f803bb546494352f7e3
#
_cell.length_a   1.000
_cell.length_b   1.000
_cell.length_c   1.000
_cell.angle_alpha   90.00
_cell.angle_beta   90.00
_cell.angle_gamma   90.00
#
_symmetry.space_group_name_H-M   'P 1'
#
loop_
_entity.id
_entity.type
_entity.pdbx_description
1 polymer ?
#
loop_
_entity_poly.entity_id
_entity_poly.type
_entity_poly.pdbx_seq_one_letter_code
_entity_poly.pdbx_strand_id
1 'polypeptide(L)'
;EEGSRIITLDCITQEDLDLIADAVITSGLKVIAVDPGVFTATLSRKLITPNKKKQKTKILAVVGSVNANTTAQMEELWLSQRTHNEFVHTRELLEGEKRREQEIRRVVNSILGECDRNNISTVTGDGIYPENRIDFAPYMERYQCSLDEVTGMINSAFAEITYRIFKAEDTFKGLYTSGGDVTVAVCKRFDTAGLSLQDEVLPLAAYGQFLKGEFEGVHIITKGGSQGNKDAINKCITYLKEKLYI
;
A
#
# COMPACT_ATOMS: atom_id res chain seq x y z
N GLU A 1 -20.28 -9.50 -38.27
CA GLU A 1 -21.12 -9.81 -39.43
C GLU A 1 -21.54 -8.49 -40.08
N GLU A 2 -21.39 -8.39 -41.39
CA GLU A 2 -21.74 -7.17 -42.12
C GLU A 2 -23.23 -6.88 -41.94
N GLY A 3 -23.56 -5.72 -41.35
CA GLY A 3 -24.90 -5.20 -41.24
C GLY A 3 -25.61 -5.36 -39.90
N SER A 4 -25.05 -6.05 -38.92
CA SER A 4 -25.66 -6.13 -37.60
C SER A 4 -25.53 -4.80 -36.87
N ARG A 5 -26.69 -4.25 -36.42
CA ARG A 5 -26.74 -3.00 -35.63
C ARG A 5 -26.78 -3.24 -34.11
N ILE A 6 -27.09 -4.44 -33.69
CA ILE A 6 -27.19 -4.85 -32.31
C ILE A 6 -26.30 -6.10 -32.13
N ILE A 7 -25.41 -6.03 -31.18
CA ILE A 7 -24.52 -7.14 -30.80
C ILE A 7 -24.76 -7.41 -29.32
N THR A 8 -25.10 -8.65 -28.99
CA THR A 8 -25.22 -9.12 -27.59
C THR A 8 -23.99 -9.95 -27.23
N LEU A 9 -23.44 -9.71 -26.07
CA LEU A 9 -22.26 -10.38 -25.57
C LEU A 9 -22.53 -10.83 -24.14
N ASP A 10 -22.23 -12.08 -23.85
CA ASP A 10 -22.27 -12.62 -22.49
C ASP A 10 -20.91 -12.45 -21.83
N CYS A 11 -20.94 -12.12 -20.53
CA CYS A 11 -19.74 -12.03 -19.68
C CYS A 11 -20.07 -12.51 -18.28
N ILE A 12 -19.11 -13.14 -17.64
CA ILE A 12 -19.23 -13.72 -16.28
C ILE A 12 -18.21 -13.09 -15.35
N THR A 13 -17.07 -12.68 -15.87
CA THR A 13 -15.95 -12.13 -15.11
C THR A 13 -15.64 -10.69 -15.48
N GLN A 14 -14.85 -10.01 -14.65
CA GLN A 14 -14.33 -8.68 -14.98
C GLN A 14 -13.36 -8.75 -16.17
N GLU A 15 -12.61 -9.83 -16.30
CA GLU A 15 -11.70 -10.09 -17.42
C GLU A 15 -12.47 -10.14 -18.76
N ASP A 16 -13.65 -10.76 -18.79
CA ASP A 16 -14.51 -10.80 -19.98
C ASP A 16 -14.93 -9.37 -20.36
N LEU A 17 -15.34 -8.57 -19.37
CA LEU A 17 -15.72 -7.17 -19.58
C LEU A 17 -14.55 -6.32 -20.11
N ASP A 18 -13.34 -6.56 -19.58
CA ASP A 18 -12.15 -5.86 -20.03
C ASP A 18 -11.79 -6.21 -21.48
N LEU A 19 -11.90 -7.49 -21.87
CA LEU A 19 -11.70 -7.95 -23.24
C LEU A 19 -12.73 -7.34 -24.23
N ILE A 20 -14.01 -7.33 -23.82
CA ILE A 20 -15.08 -6.73 -24.62
C ILE A 20 -14.85 -5.23 -24.79
N ALA A 21 -14.45 -4.54 -23.73
CA ALA A 21 -14.16 -3.11 -23.77
C ALA A 21 -12.97 -2.79 -24.69
N ASP A 22 -11.90 -3.60 -24.65
CA ASP A 22 -10.74 -3.44 -25.53
C ASP A 22 -11.11 -3.69 -27.00
N ALA A 23 -11.93 -4.71 -27.26
CA ALA A 23 -12.42 -5.00 -28.62
C ALA A 23 -13.27 -3.83 -29.16
N VAL A 24 -14.17 -3.27 -28.35
CA VAL A 24 -14.99 -2.10 -28.72
C VAL A 24 -14.11 -0.90 -29.05
N ILE A 25 -13.14 -0.59 -28.19
CA ILE A 25 -12.22 0.54 -28.39
C ILE A 25 -11.39 0.34 -29.65
N THR A 26 -10.82 -0.86 -29.82
CA THR A 26 -9.94 -1.18 -30.96
C THR A 26 -10.70 -1.22 -32.28
N SER A 27 -12.00 -1.55 -32.28
CA SER A 27 -12.81 -1.58 -33.49
C SER A 27 -13.00 -0.19 -34.15
N GLY A 28 -12.83 0.88 -33.38
CA GLY A 28 -13.09 2.26 -33.86
C GLY A 28 -14.56 2.55 -34.18
N LEU A 29 -15.48 1.65 -33.92
CA LEU A 29 -16.90 1.81 -34.17
C LEU A 29 -17.53 2.77 -33.17
N LYS A 30 -18.53 3.53 -33.62
CA LYS A 30 -19.40 4.30 -32.70
C LYS A 30 -20.42 3.36 -32.08
N VAL A 31 -20.23 3.04 -30.81
CA VAL A 31 -21.04 2.08 -30.06
C VAL A 31 -21.84 2.81 -28.97
N ILE A 32 -23.06 2.36 -28.73
CA ILE A 32 -23.85 2.72 -27.56
C ILE A 32 -23.91 1.47 -26.68
N ALA A 33 -23.34 1.58 -25.50
CA ALA A 33 -23.41 0.51 -24.51
C ALA A 33 -24.80 0.48 -23.87
N VAL A 34 -25.39 -0.72 -23.80
CA VAL A 34 -26.67 -0.97 -23.11
C VAL A 34 -26.43 -2.14 -22.15
N ASP A 35 -26.22 -1.83 -20.89
CA ASP A 35 -25.88 -2.80 -19.85
C ASP A 35 -26.40 -2.33 -18.48
N PRO A 36 -26.40 -3.19 -17.45
CA PRO A 36 -26.78 -2.81 -16.10
C PRO A 36 -25.76 -1.91 -15.36
N GLY A 37 -24.76 -1.33 -16.07
CA GLY A 37 -23.82 -0.35 -15.56
C GLY A 37 -22.35 -0.83 -15.50
N VAL A 38 -22.09 -2.14 -15.40
CA VAL A 38 -20.73 -2.69 -15.16
C VAL A 38 -19.84 -2.52 -16.41
N PHE A 39 -20.37 -2.79 -17.58
CA PHE A 39 -19.65 -2.61 -18.85
C PHE A 39 -19.41 -1.13 -19.16
N THR A 40 -20.42 -0.28 -18.98
CA THR A 40 -20.29 1.18 -19.13
C THR A 40 -19.24 1.74 -18.19
N ALA A 41 -19.16 1.26 -16.94
CA ALA A 41 -18.13 1.65 -15.99
C ALA A 41 -16.73 1.21 -16.46
N THR A 42 -16.60 0.01 -17.04
CA THR A 42 -15.33 -0.51 -17.60
C THR A 42 -14.88 0.30 -18.81
N LEU A 43 -15.78 0.61 -19.74
CA LEU A 43 -15.50 1.50 -20.86
C LEU A 43 -15.08 2.90 -20.41
N SER A 44 -15.78 3.47 -19.44
CA SER A 44 -15.46 4.80 -18.90
C SER A 44 -14.07 4.84 -18.30
N ARG A 45 -13.68 3.82 -17.54
CA ARG A 45 -12.32 3.72 -16.98
C ARG A 45 -11.22 3.67 -18.05
N LYS A 46 -11.51 3.02 -19.19
CA LYS A 46 -10.55 2.89 -20.30
C LYS A 46 -10.52 4.13 -21.21
N LEU A 47 -11.64 4.78 -21.43
CA LEU A 47 -11.78 5.91 -22.39
C LEU A 47 -11.58 7.27 -21.73
N ILE A 48 -12.05 7.45 -20.49
CA ILE A 48 -11.94 8.71 -19.78
C ILE A 48 -10.59 8.73 -19.06
N THR A 49 -9.57 9.20 -19.77
CA THR A 49 -8.34 9.57 -19.10
C THR A 49 -8.65 10.81 -18.25
N PRO A 50 -8.52 10.75 -16.93
CA PRO A 50 -8.67 11.95 -16.12
C PRO A 50 -7.71 13.00 -16.65
N ASN A 51 -8.22 14.20 -16.97
CA ASN A 51 -7.41 15.32 -17.50
C ASN A 51 -6.55 15.95 -16.40
N LYS A 52 -6.05 15.11 -15.49
CA LYS A 52 -5.01 15.48 -14.54
C LYS A 52 -3.68 15.14 -15.21
N LYS A 53 -2.83 16.15 -15.43
CA LYS A 53 -1.39 15.90 -15.60
C LYS A 53 -1.06 14.75 -14.65
N LYS A 54 -0.48 13.65 -15.17
CA LYS A 54 0.00 12.54 -14.34
C LYS A 54 0.85 13.16 -13.23
N GLN A 55 0.23 13.44 -12.09
CA GLN A 55 1.02 13.74 -10.90
C GLN A 55 1.81 12.45 -10.69
N LYS A 56 3.10 12.58 -10.48
CA LYS A 56 3.97 11.45 -10.11
C LYS A 56 3.61 10.99 -8.70
N THR A 57 2.37 10.51 -8.55
CA THR A 57 1.83 10.06 -7.26
C THR A 57 2.48 8.74 -6.87
N LYS A 58 2.84 8.60 -5.61
CA LYS A 58 3.59 7.46 -5.08
C LYS A 58 2.83 6.81 -3.93
N ILE A 59 3.09 5.52 -3.74
CA ILE A 59 2.56 4.70 -2.65
C ILE A 59 3.72 4.22 -1.79
N LEU A 60 3.58 4.37 -0.48
CA LEU A 60 4.43 3.72 0.51
C LEU A 60 3.66 2.57 1.17
N ALA A 61 4.22 1.37 1.14
CA ALA A 61 3.70 0.23 1.88
C ALA A 61 4.57 -0.03 3.12
N VAL A 62 3.98 0.07 4.30
CA VAL A 62 4.65 -0.13 5.58
C VAL A 62 4.11 -1.39 6.25
N VAL A 63 4.96 -2.39 6.40
CA VAL A 63 4.57 -3.73 6.86
C VAL A 63 5.30 -4.08 8.14
N GLY A 64 4.58 -3.99 9.25
CA GLY A 64 5.11 -4.34 10.57
C GLY A 64 4.91 -5.82 10.95
N SER A 65 4.09 -6.54 10.21
CA SER A 65 3.79 -7.94 10.48
C SER A 65 4.91 -8.87 9.96
N VAL A 66 5.29 -9.84 10.79
CA VAL A 66 6.36 -10.82 10.48
C VAL A 66 5.85 -12.27 10.43
N ASN A 67 4.53 -12.48 10.27
CA ASN A 67 3.99 -13.83 10.12
C ASN A 67 4.21 -14.39 8.71
N ALA A 68 4.19 -15.73 8.57
CA ALA A 68 4.47 -16.41 7.31
C ALA A 68 3.50 -16.03 6.17
N ASN A 69 2.23 -15.73 6.51
CA ASN A 69 1.27 -15.30 5.50
C ASN A 69 1.63 -13.92 4.94
N THR A 70 2.06 -12.99 5.81
CA THR A 70 2.54 -11.66 5.36
C THR A 70 3.79 -11.79 4.50
N THR A 71 4.72 -12.67 4.85
CA THR A 71 5.92 -12.96 4.02
C THR A 71 5.51 -13.36 2.61
N ALA A 72 4.64 -14.37 2.48
CA ALA A 72 4.16 -14.83 1.18
C ALA A 72 3.42 -13.74 0.38
N GLN A 73 2.67 -12.87 1.06
CA GLN A 73 1.98 -11.74 0.43
C GLN A 73 2.95 -10.66 -0.07
N MET A 74 4.02 -10.39 0.67
CA MET A 74 5.05 -9.43 0.25
C MET A 74 5.86 -9.96 -0.93
N GLU A 75 6.24 -11.23 -0.92
CA GLU A 75 6.91 -11.88 -2.04
C GLU A 75 6.06 -11.81 -3.31
N GLU A 76 4.75 -12.06 -3.19
CA GLU A 76 3.82 -11.92 -4.32
C GLU A 76 3.75 -10.49 -4.85
N LEU A 77 3.69 -9.49 -3.96
CA LEU A 77 3.74 -8.08 -4.35
C LEU A 77 5.02 -7.76 -5.13
N TRP A 78 6.19 -8.18 -4.62
CA TRP A 78 7.49 -7.90 -5.24
C TRP A 78 7.68 -8.58 -6.58
N LEU A 79 7.03 -9.74 -6.80
CA LEU A 79 7.02 -10.43 -8.09
C LEU A 79 6.07 -9.78 -9.09
N SER A 80 4.90 -9.31 -8.61
CA SER A 80 3.82 -8.80 -9.46
C SER A 80 3.94 -7.33 -9.82
N GLN A 81 4.65 -6.53 -9.00
CA GLN A 81 4.76 -5.08 -9.14
C GLN A 81 6.23 -4.64 -9.12
N ARG A 82 6.52 -3.59 -9.88
CA ARG A 82 7.82 -2.93 -9.76
C ARG A 82 7.84 -2.08 -8.50
N THR A 83 8.63 -2.49 -7.51
CA THR A 83 8.74 -1.85 -6.20
C THR A 83 10.20 -1.55 -5.86
N HIS A 84 10.43 -0.52 -5.05
CA HIS A 84 11.67 -0.36 -4.30
C HIS A 84 11.46 -0.90 -2.89
N ASN A 85 12.31 -1.82 -2.44
CA ASN A 85 12.11 -2.58 -1.21
C ASN A 85 13.20 -2.27 -0.21
N GLU A 86 12.82 -1.75 0.96
CA GLU A 86 13.71 -1.48 2.08
C GLU A 86 13.39 -2.35 3.28
N PHE A 87 14.43 -2.98 3.81
CA PHE A 87 14.37 -3.73 5.06
C PHE A 87 14.93 -2.90 6.20
N VAL A 88 14.13 -2.75 7.25
CA VAL A 88 14.54 -2.11 8.49
C VAL A 88 15.27 -3.15 9.34
N HIS A 89 16.51 -2.89 9.71
CA HIS A 89 17.27 -3.76 10.59
C HIS A 89 16.77 -3.62 12.02
N THR A 90 15.89 -4.55 12.43
CA THR A 90 15.20 -4.50 13.73
C THR A 90 16.16 -4.39 14.91
N ARG A 91 17.31 -5.05 14.83
CA ARG A 91 18.36 -4.97 15.86
C ARG A 91 18.86 -3.53 16.04
N GLU A 92 19.12 -2.79 14.96
CA GLU A 92 19.64 -1.44 15.03
C GLU A 92 18.65 -0.47 15.70
N LEU A 93 17.35 -0.76 15.59
CA LEU A 93 16.31 0.03 16.28
C LEU A 93 16.37 -0.11 17.80
N LEU A 94 16.92 -1.21 18.31
CA LEU A 94 16.95 -1.55 19.72
C LEU A 94 18.35 -1.38 20.35
N GLU A 95 19.38 -1.06 19.59
CA GLU A 95 20.77 -0.88 20.09
C GLU A 95 21.06 0.55 20.60
N GLY A 96 20.03 1.31 20.89
CA GLY A 96 20.11 2.67 21.44
C GLY A 96 19.75 3.76 20.45
N GLU A 97 19.56 4.97 20.97
CA GLU A 97 19.01 6.08 20.21
C GLU A 97 19.84 6.45 18.97
N LYS A 98 21.16 6.46 19.09
CA LYS A 98 22.06 6.80 17.97
C LYS A 98 21.94 5.81 16.81
N ARG A 99 21.93 4.49 17.10
CA ARG A 99 21.79 3.46 16.05
C ARG A 99 20.41 3.48 15.44
N ARG A 100 19.37 3.65 16.26
CA ARG A 100 17.99 3.82 15.80
C ARG A 100 17.87 4.98 14.81
N GLU A 101 18.41 6.14 15.16
CA GLU A 101 18.37 7.31 14.28
C GLU A 101 19.16 7.10 12.98
N GLN A 102 20.30 6.41 13.05
CA GLN A 102 21.07 6.06 11.86
C GLN A 102 20.29 5.14 10.92
N GLU A 103 19.62 4.13 11.46
CA GLU A 103 18.81 3.19 10.68
C GLU A 103 17.59 3.88 10.08
N ILE A 104 16.87 4.70 10.84
CA ILE A 104 15.76 5.52 10.32
C ILE A 104 16.24 6.37 9.13
N ARG A 105 17.35 7.08 9.27
CA ARG A 105 17.91 7.91 8.18
C ARG A 105 18.33 7.08 6.98
N ARG A 106 18.92 5.92 7.19
CA ARG A 106 19.31 5.02 6.11
C ARG A 106 18.10 4.64 5.25
N VAL A 107 17.04 4.16 5.89
CA VAL A 107 15.81 3.75 5.20
C VAL A 107 15.15 4.92 4.49
N VAL A 108 14.99 6.06 5.17
CA VAL A 108 14.40 7.28 4.58
C VAL A 108 15.19 7.72 3.33
N ASN A 109 16.52 7.80 3.43
CA ASN A 109 17.36 8.23 2.32
C ASN A 109 17.31 7.26 1.13
N SER A 110 17.24 5.95 1.39
CA SER A 110 17.09 4.96 0.34
C SER A 110 15.76 5.11 -0.40
N ILE A 111 14.65 5.23 0.33
CA ILE A 111 13.32 5.43 -0.27
C ILE A 111 13.30 6.72 -1.11
N LEU A 112 13.79 7.83 -0.57
CA LEU A 112 13.79 9.12 -1.28
C LEU A 112 14.73 9.11 -2.49
N GLY A 113 15.87 8.41 -2.42
CA GLY A 113 16.82 8.28 -3.53
C GLY A 113 16.29 7.50 -4.74
N GLU A 114 15.36 6.57 -4.52
CA GLU A 114 14.79 5.71 -5.57
C GLU A 114 13.33 6.05 -5.95
N CYS A 115 12.72 7.00 -5.25
CA CYS A 115 11.30 7.32 -5.42
C CYS A 115 10.96 7.91 -6.81
N ASP A 116 11.90 8.47 -7.54
CA ASP A 116 11.67 8.93 -8.92
C ASP A 116 11.61 7.81 -9.95
N ARG A 117 12.19 6.65 -9.60
CA ARG A 117 12.24 5.47 -10.47
C ARG A 117 11.10 4.50 -10.21
N ASN A 118 10.50 4.55 -9.03
CA ASN A 118 9.50 3.62 -8.57
C ASN A 118 8.29 4.36 -7.97
N ASN A 119 7.08 4.02 -8.45
CA ASN A 119 5.84 4.59 -7.90
C ASN A 119 5.41 3.89 -6.60
N ILE A 120 5.99 2.74 -6.29
CA ILE A 120 5.68 1.96 -5.10
C ILE A 120 6.98 1.69 -4.36
N SER A 121 7.02 2.05 -3.08
CA SER A 121 8.10 1.70 -2.18
C SER A 121 7.56 0.87 -1.02
N THR A 122 8.33 -0.11 -0.55
CA THR A 122 7.96 -0.95 0.59
C THR A 122 8.98 -0.80 1.71
N VAL A 123 8.51 -0.70 2.94
CA VAL A 123 9.31 -0.70 4.17
C VAL A 123 8.81 -1.82 5.04
N THR A 124 9.67 -2.79 5.35
CA THR A 124 9.34 -3.92 6.21
C THR A 124 10.50 -4.27 7.14
N GLY A 125 10.23 -4.87 8.29
CA GLY A 125 11.30 -5.35 9.17
C GLY A 125 12.02 -6.56 8.57
N ASP A 126 13.32 -6.65 8.76
CA ASP A 126 14.14 -7.80 8.34
C ASP A 126 13.68 -9.12 8.97
N GLY A 127 13.03 -9.08 10.14
CA GLY A 127 12.38 -10.22 10.80
C GLY A 127 11.21 -10.85 10.03
N ILE A 128 10.82 -10.30 8.87
CA ILE A 128 9.88 -10.97 7.96
C ILE A 128 10.43 -12.33 7.52
N TYR A 129 11.75 -12.46 7.43
CA TYR A 129 12.44 -13.72 7.24
C TYR A 129 12.83 -14.31 8.61
N PRO A 130 12.44 -15.58 8.89
CA PRO A 130 12.64 -16.19 10.19
C PRO A 130 14.08 -16.16 10.72
N GLU A 131 15.06 -16.30 9.84
CA GLU A 131 16.48 -16.27 10.16
C GLU A 131 16.99 -14.94 10.72
N ASN A 132 16.28 -13.84 10.44
CA ASN A 132 16.64 -12.49 10.91
C ASN A 132 15.88 -12.09 12.18
N ARG A 133 15.01 -12.97 12.70
CA ARG A 133 14.25 -12.68 13.92
C ARG A 133 15.18 -12.64 15.11
N ILE A 134 15.00 -11.63 15.94
CA ILE A 134 15.79 -11.44 17.15
C ILE A 134 15.00 -11.84 18.39
N ASP A 135 15.72 -12.27 19.43
CA ASP A 135 15.14 -12.44 20.76
C ASP A 135 15.01 -11.07 21.43
N PHE A 136 13.84 -10.76 21.94
CA PHE A 136 13.56 -9.51 22.64
C PHE A 136 13.91 -9.55 24.14
N ALA A 137 14.11 -10.72 24.74
CA ALA A 137 14.38 -10.84 26.16
C ALA A 137 15.58 -10.01 26.64
N PRO A 138 16.75 -9.99 25.93
CA PRO A 138 17.88 -9.15 26.33
C PRO A 138 17.56 -7.64 26.31
N TYR A 139 16.66 -7.20 25.43
CA TYR A 139 16.26 -5.80 25.34
C TYR A 139 15.26 -5.41 26.43
N MET A 140 14.33 -6.32 26.75
CA MET A 140 13.41 -6.16 27.89
C MET A 140 14.19 -6.00 29.20
N GLU A 141 15.22 -6.82 29.40
CA GLU A 141 16.11 -6.72 30.56
C GLU A 141 16.92 -5.41 30.55
N ARG A 142 17.56 -5.08 29.42
CA ARG A 142 18.37 -3.85 29.28
C ARG A 142 17.57 -2.58 29.56
N TYR A 143 16.36 -2.51 29.05
CA TYR A 143 15.50 -1.31 29.16
C TYR A 143 14.52 -1.38 30.35
N GLN A 144 14.51 -2.47 31.10
CA GLN A 144 13.57 -2.73 32.20
C GLN A 144 12.12 -2.48 31.79
N CYS A 145 11.73 -3.01 30.64
CA CYS A 145 10.43 -2.78 30.00
C CYS A 145 9.79 -4.09 29.55
N SER A 146 8.49 -4.03 29.26
CA SER A 146 7.69 -5.14 28.74
C SER A 146 7.97 -5.42 27.27
N LEU A 147 7.49 -6.56 26.77
CA LEU A 147 7.52 -6.89 25.34
C LEU A 147 6.76 -5.86 24.50
N ASP A 148 5.62 -5.39 25.01
CA ASP A 148 4.80 -4.37 24.31
C ASP A 148 5.55 -3.04 24.17
N GLU A 149 6.36 -2.68 25.16
CA GLU A 149 7.19 -1.47 25.08
C GLU A 149 8.34 -1.65 24.10
N VAL A 150 8.99 -2.80 24.03
CA VAL A 150 10.04 -3.11 23.03
C VAL A 150 9.46 -3.08 21.61
N THR A 151 8.34 -3.75 21.38
CA THR A 151 7.66 -3.73 20.08
C THR A 151 7.13 -2.34 19.74
N GLY A 152 6.71 -1.57 20.75
CA GLY A 152 6.33 -0.16 20.63
C GLY A 152 7.47 0.72 20.12
N MET A 153 8.72 0.47 20.55
CA MET A 153 9.92 1.17 20.04
C MET A 153 10.10 0.92 18.53
N ILE A 154 9.90 -0.33 18.10
CA ILE A 154 10.00 -0.72 16.69
C ILE A 154 8.90 -0.04 15.87
N ASN A 155 7.64 -0.14 16.32
CA ASN A 155 6.51 0.49 15.63
C ASN A 155 6.65 2.01 15.55
N SER A 156 7.19 2.64 16.60
CA SER A 156 7.48 4.07 16.60
C SER A 156 8.55 4.45 15.58
N ALA A 157 9.57 3.62 15.37
CA ALA A 157 10.58 3.84 14.34
C ALA A 157 10.00 3.71 12.92
N PHE A 158 9.12 2.72 12.67
CA PHE A 158 8.38 2.62 11.40
C PHE A 158 7.50 3.85 11.14
N ALA A 159 6.83 4.34 12.17
CA ALA A 159 6.02 5.55 12.09
C ALA A 159 6.87 6.80 11.80
N GLU A 160 8.04 6.91 12.42
CA GLU A 160 8.98 8.02 12.16
C GLU A 160 9.56 7.96 10.75
N ILE A 161 9.93 6.77 10.24
CA ILE A 161 10.35 6.57 8.84
C ILE A 161 9.24 7.05 7.90
N THR A 162 8.02 6.58 8.13
CA THR A 162 6.85 6.94 7.32
C THR A 162 6.62 8.44 7.31
N TYR A 163 6.64 9.06 8.49
CA TYR A 163 6.48 10.52 8.63
C TYR A 163 7.53 11.30 7.85
N ARG A 164 8.81 10.95 8.01
CA ARG A 164 9.90 11.67 7.32
C ARG A 164 9.82 11.54 5.80
N ILE A 165 9.40 10.39 5.28
CA ILE A 165 9.21 10.20 3.84
C ILE A 165 8.09 11.10 3.33
N PHE A 166 6.91 11.07 3.98
CA PHE A 166 5.77 11.91 3.57
C PHE A 166 6.04 13.40 3.74
N LYS A 167 6.85 13.80 4.73
CA LYS A 167 7.26 15.18 4.95
C LYS A 167 8.25 15.69 3.91
N ALA A 168 9.16 14.84 3.46
CA ALA A 168 10.21 15.21 2.53
C ALA A 168 9.76 15.17 1.07
N GLU A 169 8.75 14.35 0.73
CA GLU A 169 8.31 14.13 -0.66
C GLU A 169 6.77 14.14 -0.75
N ASP A 170 6.23 15.21 -1.24
CA ASP A 170 4.79 15.46 -1.30
C ASP A 170 4.03 14.62 -2.34
N THR A 171 4.74 13.93 -3.21
CA THR A 171 4.16 12.99 -4.19
C THR A 171 3.69 11.68 -3.57
N PHE A 172 4.10 11.33 -2.35
CA PHE A 172 3.50 10.24 -1.60
C PHE A 172 2.08 10.60 -1.18
N LYS A 173 1.08 10.05 -1.86
CA LYS A 173 -0.37 10.28 -1.62
C LYS A 173 -1.11 9.01 -1.22
N GLY A 174 -0.45 7.88 -1.28
CA GLY A 174 -0.98 6.58 -0.84
C GLY A 174 -0.12 5.94 0.22
N LEU A 175 -0.76 5.47 1.27
CA LEU A 175 -0.15 4.67 2.32
C LEU A 175 -0.86 3.32 2.41
N TYR A 176 -0.10 2.26 2.47
CA TYR A 176 -0.60 0.95 2.88
C TYR A 176 0.07 0.56 4.19
N THR A 177 -0.69 0.06 5.16
CA THR A 177 -0.15 -0.47 6.41
C THR A 177 -0.65 -1.89 6.66
N SER A 178 0.26 -2.77 7.11
CA SER A 178 -0.08 -4.12 7.54
C SER A 178 0.41 -4.37 8.97
N GLY A 179 -0.55 -4.61 9.87
CA GLY A 179 -0.38 -4.73 11.31
C GLY A 179 -1.06 -3.58 12.05
N GLY A 180 -1.89 -3.91 13.03
CA GLY A 180 -2.65 -2.92 13.81
C GLY A 180 -1.75 -1.93 14.53
N ASP A 181 -0.70 -2.43 15.19
CA ASP A 181 0.19 -1.61 16.02
C ASP A 181 0.99 -0.60 15.21
N VAL A 182 1.52 -0.99 14.04
CA VAL A 182 2.21 -0.05 13.15
C VAL A 182 1.25 0.99 12.59
N THR A 183 0.00 0.60 12.27
CA THR A 183 -1.04 1.53 11.82
C THR A 183 -1.32 2.60 12.88
N VAL A 184 -1.52 2.16 14.13
CA VAL A 184 -1.76 3.07 15.27
C VAL A 184 -0.56 3.98 15.50
N ALA A 185 0.66 3.45 15.43
CA ALA A 185 1.87 4.24 15.58
C ALA A 185 1.98 5.34 14.50
N VAL A 186 1.69 4.99 13.23
CA VAL A 186 1.67 5.97 12.12
C VAL A 186 0.60 7.02 12.35
N CYS A 187 -0.64 6.63 12.70
CA CYS A 187 -1.72 7.59 12.99
C CYS A 187 -1.33 8.57 14.10
N LYS A 188 -0.73 8.07 15.18
CA LYS A 188 -0.23 8.93 16.27
C LYS A 188 0.88 9.87 15.79
N ARG A 189 1.83 9.38 14.98
CA ARG A 189 2.95 10.20 14.51
C ARG A 189 2.51 11.25 13.50
N PHE A 190 1.46 10.98 12.72
CA PHE A 190 0.86 11.92 11.78
C PHE A 190 -0.05 12.94 12.48
N ASP A 191 -0.28 12.80 13.78
CA ASP A 191 -1.20 13.61 14.57
C ASP A 191 -2.58 13.76 13.92
N THR A 192 -3.08 12.65 13.36
CA THR A 192 -4.39 12.64 12.71
C THR A 192 -5.52 12.44 13.72
N ALA A 193 -6.66 13.07 13.48
CA ALA A 193 -7.85 12.86 14.30
C ALA A 193 -8.49 11.48 14.10
N GLY A 194 -8.16 10.79 13.00
CA GLY A 194 -8.69 9.47 12.66
C GLY A 194 -8.64 9.19 11.17
N LEU A 195 -9.38 8.17 10.75
CA LEU A 195 -9.53 7.77 9.36
C LEU A 195 -10.99 7.89 8.92
N SER A 196 -11.22 8.55 7.79
CA SER A 196 -12.51 8.52 7.10
C SER A 196 -12.57 7.26 6.26
N LEU A 197 -13.19 6.20 6.80
CA LEU A 197 -13.33 4.94 6.08
C LEU A 197 -14.36 5.10 4.97
N GLN A 198 -14.03 4.61 3.77
CA GLN A 198 -14.81 4.78 2.57
C GLN A 198 -15.19 3.45 1.91
N ASP A 199 -14.34 2.43 2.05
CA ASP A 199 -14.55 1.14 1.39
C ASP A 199 -13.86 -0.01 2.15
N GLU A 200 -14.31 -1.24 1.91
CA GLU A 200 -13.63 -2.46 2.29
C GLU A 200 -13.05 -3.12 1.04
N VAL A 201 -11.73 -3.08 0.89
CA VAL A 201 -11.03 -3.63 -0.29
C VAL A 201 -11.04 -5.15 -0.28
N LEU A 202 -10.85 -5.73 0.88
CA LEU A 202 -10.88 -7.15 1.20
C LEU A 202 -11.38 -7.28 2.65
N PRO A 203 -11.88 -8.47 3.08
CA PRO A 203 -12.17 -8.68 4.48
C PRO A 203 -11.00 -8.27 5.39
N LEU A 204 -11.27 -7.37 6.33
CA LEU A 204 -10.28 -6.77 7.24
C LEU A 204 -9.18 -5.93 6.56
N ALA A 205 -9.42 -5.43 5.37
CA ALA A 205 -8.61 -4.42 4.70
C ALA A 205 -9.49 -3.22 4.33
N ALA A 206 -9.40 -2.16 5.12
CA ALA A 206 -10.22 -0.96 4.98
C ALA A 206 -9.46 0.15 4.24
N TYR A 207 -10.13 0.77 3.28
CA TYR A 207 -9.66 1.95 2.59
C TYR A 207 -10.31 3.21 3.17
N GLY A 208 -9.52 4.26 3.26
CA GLY A 208 -10.00 5.57 3.71
C GLY A 208 -8.97 6.67 3.45
N GLN A 209 -9.18 7.80 4.13
CA GLN A 209 -8.28 8.96 4.09
C GLN A 209 -8.05 9.46 5.51
N PHE A 210 -6.88 10.04 5.75
CA PHE A 210 -6.59 10.69 7.02
C PHE A 210 -7.50 11.91 7.23
N LEU A 211 -8.02 12.03 8.46
CA LEU A 211 -8.86 13.15 8.91
C LEU A 211 -8.03 14.12 9.74
N LYS A 212 -7.97 15.37 9.29
CA LYS A 212 -7.20 16.44 9.93
C LYS A 212 -5.70 16.13 10.04
N GLY A 213 -4.93 17.10 10.51
CA GLY A 213 -3.49 16.99 10.63
C GLY A 213 -2.75 17.33 9.33
N GLU A 214 -1.44 17.17 9.36
CA GLU A 214 -0.57 17.59 8.25
C GLU A 214 -0.80 16.77 6.96
N PHE A 215 -1.24 15.53 7.10
CA PHE A 215 -1.46 14.61 5.97
C PHE A 215 -2.95 14.37 5.70
N GLU A 216 -3.81 15.35 5.99
CA GLU A 216 -5.24 15.26 5.69
C GLU A 216 -5.49 14.95 4.21
N GLY A 217 -6.39 14.02 3.94
CA GLY A 217 -6.76 13.60 2.59
C GLY A 217 -5.79 12.61 1.94
N VAL A 218 -4.64 12.29 2.54
CA VAL A 218 -3.79 11.20 2.06
C VAL A 218 -4.55 9.88 2.18
N HIS A 219 -4.51 9.11 1.10
CA HIS A 219 -5.20 7.82 1.00
C HIS A 219 -4.49 6.75 1.81
N ILE A 220 -5.26 5.94 2.53
CA ILE A 220 -4.70 4.83 3.31
C ILE A 220 -5.52 3.55 3.12
N ILE A 221 -4.81 2.43 3.04
CA ILE A 221 -5.39 1.10 3.29
C ILE A 221 -4.71 0.52 4.53
N THR A 222 -5.53 0.08 5.47
CA THR A 222 -5.07 -0.65 6.66
C THR A 222 -5.51 -2.10 6.55
N LYS A 223 -4.61 -3.06 6.83
CA LYS A 223 -4.93 -4.49 6.80
C LYS A 223 -4.42 -5.20 8.06
N GLY A 224 -5.20 -6.13 8.57
CA GLY A 224 -4.75 -7.05 9.61
C GLY A 224 -3.58 -7.91 9.11
N GLY A 225 -2.51 -8.04 9.90
CA GLY A 225 -1.26 -8.67 9.47
C GLY A 225 -1.41 -10.11 8.96
N SER A 226 -2.25 -10.92 9.62
CA SER A 226 -2.44 -12.35 9.26
C SER A 226 -3.54 -12.61 8.22
N GLN A 227 -4.22 -11.59 7.75
CA GLN A 227 -5.44 -11.74 6.96
C GLN A 227 -5.19 -11.77 5.46
N GLY A 228 -6.11 -12.42 4.74
CA GLY A 228 -6.14 -12.51 3.28
C GLY A 228 -5.29 -13.66 2.71
N ASN A 229 -5.51 -13.94 1.44
CA ASN A 229 -4.72 -14.90 0.68
C ASN A 229 -3.37 -14.30 0.23
N LYS A 230 -2.57 -15.08 -0.49
CA LYS A 230 -1.24 -14.69 -0.98
C LYS A 230 -1.26 -13.37 -1.78
N ASP A 231 -2.36 -13.08 -2.46
CA ASP A 231 -2.52 -11.92 -3.34
C ASP A 231 -3.07 -10.65 -2.62
N ALA A 232 -3.35 -10.74 -1.32
CA ALA A 232 -4.08 -9.70 -0.60
C ALA A 232 -3.36 -8.35 -0.60
N ILE A 233 -2.04 -8.30 -0.38
CA ILE A 233 -1.30 -7.02 -0.39
C ILE A 233 -1.27 -6.45 -1.81
N ASN A 234 -1.04 -7.29 -2.82
CA ASN A 234 -1.05 -6.86 -4.22
C ASN A 234 -2.40 -6.24 -4.63
N LYS A 235 -3.52 -6.84 -4.22
CA LYS A 235 -4.86 -6.28 -4.44
C LYS A 235 -5.05 -4.92 -3.76
N CYS A 236 -4.61 -4.78 -2.52
CA CYS A 236 -4.65 -3.49 -1.81
C CYS A 236 -3.83 -2.40 -2.52
N ILE A 237 -2.63 -2.73 -2.97
CA ILE A 237 -1.78 -1.78 -3.71
C ILE A 237 -2.40 -1.43 -5.07
N THR A 238 -2.96 -2.40 -5.78
CA THR A 238 -3.68 -2.16 -7.04
C THR A 238 -4.87 -1.23 -6.82
N TYR A 239 -5.66 -1.46 -5.77
CA TYR A 239 -6.76 -0.58 -5.41
C TYR A 239 -6.31 0.86 -5.11
N LEU A 240 -5.21 1.05 -4.35
CA LEU A 240 -4.64 2.38 -4.14
C LEU A 240 -4.18 3.03 -5.45
N LYS A 241 -3.57 2.27 -6.36
CA LYS A 241 -3.17 2.78 -7.69
C LYS A 241 -4.37 3.31 -8.47
N GLU A 242 -5.48 2.58 -8.47
CA GLU A 242 -6.73 3.00 -9.12
C GLU A 242 -7.27 4.31 -8.51
N LYS A 243 -7.31 4.41 -7.18
CA LYS A 243 -7.77 5.63 -6.48
C LYS A 243 -6.86 6.83 -6.71
N LEU A 244 -5.58 6.60 -6.94
CA LEU A 244 -4.56 7.64 -7.16
C LEU A 244 -4.27 7.90 -8.64
N TYR A 245 -4.91 7.14 -9.54
CA TYR A 245 -4.72 7.23 -11.00
C TYR A 245 -3.25 7.03 -11.46
N ILE A 246 -2.56 6.06 -10.86
CA ILE A 246 -1.16 5.69 -11.16
C ILE A 246 -1.11 4.56 -12.20
#